data_156e2c5208b7fdc4c9f0e7895a353048
#
_entry.id   156e2c5208b7fdc4c9f0e7895a353048
#
_cell.length_a   1.000
_cell.length_b   1.000
_cell.length_c   1.000
_cell.angle_alpha   90.00
_cell.angle_beta   90.00
_cell.angle_gamma   90.00
#
_symmetry.space_group_name_H-M   'P 1'
#
loop_
_entity.id
_entity.type
_entity.pdbx_description
1 polymer ?
#
loop_
_entity_poly.entity_id
_entity_poly.type
_entity_poly.pdbx_seq_one_letter_code
_entity_poly.pdbx_strand_id
1 'polypeptide(L)'
;MSLIQHFENSYGTFIPTKGMVSITEALVALAKRLGVKFHFGSMVNQIVLNKKSVKGIMVSDNFFESDYVISNMDVFYTYKKLIPKSKPPLKVLNQERSSSAVIFYWGVKHSFKQLDLHNIFFSKNYSKEFESIFKNKTISTDPTIYVNITSKDVLNDAPK
;
A
#
# COMPACT_ATOMS: atom_id res chain seq x y z
N MET A 1 -17.44 8.27 1.99
CA MET A 1 -17.37 7.43 3.24
C MET A 1 -18.64 6.62 3.47
N SER A 2 -19.83 7.15 3.17
CA SER A 2 -21.11 6.39 3.26
C SER A 2 -21.17 5.11 2.41
N LEU A 3 -20.42 5.05 1.31
CA LEU A 3 -20.39 3.89 0.43
C LEU A 3 -19.76 2.66 1.10
N ILE A 4 -18.68 2.83 1.86
CA ILE A 4 -18.01 1.73 2.59
C ILE A 4 -18.97 1.14 3.61
N GLN A 5 -19.60 1.98 4.43
CA GLN A 5 -20.58 1.54 5.42
C GLN A 5 -21.78 0.82 4.78
N HIS A 6 -22.23 1.29 3.60
CA HIS A 6 -23.30 0.61 2.85
C HIS A 6 -22.86 -0.80 2.42
N PHE A 7 -21.64 -0.95 1.89
CA PHE A 7 -21.14 -2.27 1.52
C PHE A 7 -21.00 -3.19 2.71
N GLU A 8 -20.44 -2.74 3.82
CA GLU A 8 -20.30 -3.54 5.04
C GLU A 8 -21.67 -4.01 5.56
N ASN A 9 -22.66 -3.13 5.62
CA ASN A 9 -23.99 -3.46 6.13
C ASN A 9 -24.79 -4.36 5.16
N SER A 10 -24.58 -4.23 3.84
CA SER A 10 -25.38 -4.95 2.84
C SER A 10 -24.74 -6.26 2.39
N TYR A 11 -23.42 -6.34 2.36
CA TYR A 11 -22.69 -7.49 1.82
C TYR A 11 -21.76 -8.14 2.83
N GLY A 12 -21.52 -7.52 3.97
CA GLY A 12 -20.63 -8.01 5.02
C GLY A 12 -19.16 -7.71 4.77
N THR A 13 -18.34 -8.03 5.75
CA THR A 13 -16.89 -7.93 5.71
C THR A 13 -16.31 -9.33 5.84
N PHE A 14 -15.34 -9.67 4.98
CA PHE A 14 -14.79 -11.02 4.91
C PHE A 14 -13.28 -11.00 4.99
N ILE A 15 -12.72 -12.01 5.63
CA ILE A 15 -11.29 -12.30 5.60
C ILE A 15 -11.07 -13.66 4.93
N PRO A 16 -10.11 -13.81 4.01
CA PRO A 16 -9.81 -15.10 3.42
C PRO A 16 -9.30 -16.09 4.47
N THR A 17 -9.78 -17.33 4.45
CA THR A 17 -9.45 -18.39 5.43
C THR A 17 -7.95 -18.72 5.48
N LYS A 18 -7.22 -18.44 4.39
CA LYS A 18 -5.75 -18.60 4.30
C LYS A 18 -4.99 -17.29 4.48
N GLY A 19 -5.64 -16.25 5.04
CA GLY A 19 -5.07 -14.91 5.19
C GLY A 19 -5.10 -14.09 3.91
N MET A 20 -4.78 -12.81 4.03
CA MET A 20 -4.85 -11.83 2.92
C MET A 20 -3.89 -12.16 1.77
N VAL A 21 -2.78 -12.85 2.03
CA VAL A 21 -1.80 -13.29 1.01
C VAL A 21 -2.43 -14.17 -0.06
N SER A 22 -3.47 -14.94 0.28
CA SER A 22 -4.16 -15.83 -0.66
C SER A 22 -4.82 -15.10 -1.84
N ILE A 23 -5.21 -13.84 -1.67
CA ILE A 23 -5.71 -12.98 -2.75
C ILE A 23 -4.58 -12.71 -3.75
N THR A 24 -3.40 -12.34 -3.25
CA THR A 24 -2.22 -12.11 -4.08
C THR A 24 -1.82 -13.39 -4.83
N GLU A 25 -1.81 -14.54 -4.14
CA GLU A 25 -1.48 -15.83 -4.74
C GLU A 25 -2.45 -16.21 -5.85
N ALA A 26 -3.75 -16.01 -5.64
CA ALA A 26 -4.77 -16.26 -6.65
C ALA A 26 -4.60 -15.38 -7.89
N LEU A 27 -4.30 -14.09 -7.70
CA LEU A 27 -4.03 -13.15 -8.79
C LEU A 27 -2.75 -13.51 -9.54
N VAL A 28 -1.68 -13.90 -8.84
CA VAL A 28 -0.43 -14.37 -9.46
C VAL A 28 -0.66 -15.64 -10.27
N ALA A 29 -1.43 -16.60 -9.72
CA ALA A 29 -1.76 -17.83 -10.44
C ALA A 29 -2.56 -17.54 -11.73
N LEU A 30 -3.54 -16.64 -11.65
CA LEU A 30 -4.29 -16.19 -12.83
C LEU A 30 -3.38 -15.52 -13.86
N ALA A 31 -2.54 -14.59 -13.43
CA ALA A 31 -1.62 -13.88 -14.32
C ALA A 31 -0.66 -14.83 -15.02
N LYS A 32 -0.08 -15.80 -14.32
CA LYS A 32 0.77 -16.86 -14.91
C LYS A 32 0.02 -17.67 -15.95
N ARG A 33 -1.23 -18.04 -15.69
CA ARG A 33 -2.08 -18.78 -16.63
C ARG A 33 -2.37 -17.98 -17.90
N LEU A 34 -2.43 -16.64 -17.76
CA LEU A 34 -2.59 -15.70 -18.89
C LEU A 34 -1.27 -15.36 -19.60
N GLY A 35 -0.15 -16.00 -19.24
CA GLY A 35 1.14 -15.81 -19.89
C GLY A 35 1.96 -14.65 -19.36
N VAL A 36 1.56 -14.02 -18.25
CA VAL A 36 2.35 -12.94 -17.63
C VAL A 36 3.66 -13.48 -17.08
N LYS A 37 4.77 -12.83 -17.41
CA LYS A 37 6.10 -13.14 -16.90
C LYS A 37 6.42 -12.24 -15.71
N PHE A 38 6.92 -12.84 -14.63
CA PHE A 38 7.31 -12.13 -13.41
C PHE A 38 8.84 -12.07 -13.31
N HIS A 39 9.38 -10.89 -13.11
CA HIS A 39 10.80 -10.63 -12.90
C HIS A 39 10.99 -10.04 -11.50
N PHE A 40 11.20 -10.89 -10.50
CA PHE A 40 11.46 -10.47 -9.12
C PHE A 40 12.93 -10.05 -8.94
N GLY A 41 13.18 -9.21 -7.93
CA GLY A 41 14.53 -8.70 -7.67
C GLY A 41 15.08 -7.78 -8.76
N SER A 42 14.23 -7.35 -9.70
CA SER A 42 14.60 -6.60 -10.90
C SER A 42 14.14 -5.15 -10.75
N MET A 43 14.99 -4.30 -10.18
CA MET A 43 14.66 -2.90 -9.98
C MET A 43 14.71 -2.13 -11.32
N VAL A 44 13.57 -1.51 -11.67
CA VAL A 44 13.50 -0.64 -12.83
C VAL A 44 14.20 0.70 -12.50
N ASN A 45 15.20 1.05 -13.29
CA ASN A 45 15.99 2.26 -13.11
C ASN A 45 15.45 3.44 -13.90
N GLN A 46 14.85 3.16 -15.07
CA GLN A 46 14.34 4.20 -15.97
C GLN A 46 13.22 3.68 -16.86
N ILE A 47 12.24 4.54 -17.13
CA ILE A 47 11.32 4.39 -18.26
C ILE A 47 11.91 5.17 -19.44
N VAL A 48 12.21 4.46 -20.52
CA VAL A 48 12.83 5.05 -21.71
C VAL A 48 11.78 5.68 -22.60
N LEU A 49 11.96 6.96 -22.89
CA LEU A 49 11.08 7.72 -23.77
C LEU A 49 11.83 8.16 -25.04
N ASN A 50 11.13 8.12 -26.17
CA ASN A 50 11.53 8.83 -27.38
C ASN A 50 10.50 9.94 -27.64
N LYS A 51 10.91 11.19 -27.47
CA LYS A 51 10.02 12.37 -27.46
C LYS A 51 8.91 12.16 -26.40
N LYS A 52 7.69 11.84 -26.81
CA LYS A 52 6.52 11.62 -25.93
C LYS A 52 6.05 10.17 -25.89
N SER A 53 6.71 9.26 -26.61
CA SER A 53 6.34 7.85 -26.67
C SER A 53 7.23 7.00 -25.77
N VAL A 54 6.63 6.06 -25.07
CA VAL A 54 7.37 5.03 -24.32
C VAL A 54 8.07 4.10 -25.30
N LYS A 55 9.26 3.66 -24.96
CA LYS A 55 10.05 2.67 -25.71
C LYS A 55 10.32 1.41 -24.90
N GLY A 56 10.20 1.49 -23.58
CA GLY A 56 10.44 0.37 -22.69
C GLY A 56 11.01 0.83 -21.37
N ILE A 57 11.71 -0.08 -20.70
CA ILE A 57 12.30 0.13 -19.38
C ILE A 57 13.77 -0.30 -19.37
N MET A 58 14.56 0.32 -18.48
CA MET A 58 15.90 -0.15 -18.12
C MET A 58 15.87 -0.85 -16.77
N VAL A 59 16.45 -2.03 -16.72
CA VAL A 59 16.70 -2.78 -15.48
C VAL A 59 18.20 -3.05 -15.43
N SER A 60 18.90 -2.37 -14.53
CA SER A 60 20.37 -2.27 -14.58
C SER A 60 20.82 -1.81 -15.97
N ASP A 61 21.64 -2.57 -16.67
CA ASP A 61 22.12 -2.26 -18.02
C ASP A 61 21.31 -2.91 -19.14
N ASN A 62 20.22 -3.61 -18.81
CA ASN A 62 19.41 -4.31 -19.79
C ASN A 62 18.19 -3.46 -20.18
N PHE A 63 17.98 -3.30 -21.48
CA PHE A 63 16.80 -2.66 -22.05
C PHE A 63 15.71 -3.71 -22.36
N PHE A 64 14.50 -3.44 -21.88
CA PHE A 64 13.30 -4.22 -22.21
C PHE A 64 12.37 -3.35 -23.03
N GLU A 65 12.19 -3.69 -24.29
CA GLU A 65 11.30 -2.96 -25.18
C GLU A 65 9.83 -3.21 -24.80
N SER A 66 9.01 -2.16 -24.85
CA SER A 66 7.57 -2.23 -24.60
C SER A 66 6.86 -1.00 -25.17
N ASP A 67 5.68 -1.22 -25.74
CA ASP A 67 4.82 -0.15 -26.24
C ASP A 67 4.13 0.63 -25.11
N TYR A 68 3.91 -0.03 -23.97
CA TYR A 68 3.25 0.54 -22.79
C TYR A 68 3.99 0.17 -21.51
N VAL A 69 4.02 1.11 -20.58
CA VAL A 69 4.54 0.89 -19.23
C VAL A 69 3.53 1.41 -18.22
N ILE A 70 3.11 0.53 -17.30
CA ILE A 70 2.25 0.89 -16.17
C ILE A 70 3.12 0.96 -14.93
N SER A 71 3.25 2.15 -14.34
CA SER A 71 3.96 2.32 -13.07
C SER A 71 2.98 2.26 -11.90
N ASN A 72 3.18 1.31 -10.99
CA ASN A 72 2.48 1.24 -9.70
C ASN A 72 3.25 1.95 -8.58
N MET A 73 4.34 2.65 -8.91
CA MET A 73 5.03 3.55 -7.99
C MET A 73 4.23 4.84 -7.82
N ASP A 74 4.30 5.46 -6.62
CA ASP A 74 3.77 6.81 -6.40
C ASP A 74 4.15 7.76 -7.55
N VAL A 75 3.19 8.52 -8.03
CA VAL A 75 3.34 9.37 -9.22
C VAL A 75 4.50 10.38 -9.08
N PHE A 76 4.70 10.95 -7.88
CA PHE A 76 5.80 11.86 -7.61
C PHE A 76 7.16 11.17 -7.82
N TYR A 77 7.32 9.96 -7.27
CA TYR A 77 8.57 9.21 -7.43
C TYR A 77 8.74 8.64 -8.84
N THR A 78 7.64 8.28 -9.52
CA THR A 78 7.70 7.88 -10.93
C THR A 78 8.35 8.99 -11.77
N TYR A 79 7.84 10.22 -11.66
CA TYR A 79 8.43 11.34 -12.40
C TYR A 79 9.84 11.70 -11.92
N LYS A 80 10.07 11.70 -10.62
CA LYS A 80 11.38 12.10 -10.07
C LYS A 80 12.48 11.07 -10.35
N LYS A 81 12.16 9.77 -10.32
CA LYS A 81 13.17 8.70 -10.39
C LYS A 81 13.21 8.00 -11.74
N LEU A 82 12.04 7.69 -12.34
CA LEU A 82 11.99 6.83 -13.53
C LEU A 82 11.97 7.62 -14.83
N ILE A 83 11.44 8.86 -14.85
CA ILE A 83 11.40 9.73 -16.05
C ILE A 83 11.85 11.17 -15.76
N PRO A 84 13.02 11.37 -15.12
CA PRO A 84 13.46 12.69 -14.64
C PRO A 84 13.63 13.74 -15.73
N LYS A 85 13.84 13.33 -16.99
CA LYS A 85 13.96 14.22 -18.15
C LYS A 85 12.62 14.62 -18.76
N SER A 86 11.50 14.06 -18.30
CA SER A 86 10.17 14.40 -18.77
C SER A 86 9.64 15.64 -18.06
N LYS A 87 8.83 16.45 -18.76
CA LYS A 87 8.14 17.58 -18.13
C LYS A 87 7.09 17.04 -17.15
N PRO A 88 7.24 17.27 -15.84
CA PRO A 88 6.33 16.69 -14.86
C PRO A 88 4.99 17.44 -14.83
N PRO A 89 3.89 16.78 -14.47
CA PRO A 89 2.60 17.40 -14.25
C PRO A 89 2.58 18.16 -12.91
N LEU A 90 3.22 19.32 -12.85
CA LEU A 90 3.43 20.08 -11.61
C LEU A 90 2.14 20.32 -10.83
N LYS A 91 1.01 20.54 -11.52
CA LYS A 91 -0.31 20.71 -10.88
C LYS A 91 -0.69 19.49 -10.04
N VAL A 92 -0.33 18.28 -10.47
CA VAL A 92 -0.58 17.03 -9.73
C VAL A 92 0.48 16.82 -8.64
N LEU A 93 1.76 17.04 -8.99
CA LEU A 93 2.86 16.76 -8.06
C LEU A 93 2.96 17.73 -6.88
N ASN A 94 2.41 18.93 -7.02
CA ASN A 94 2.39 19.96 -5.98
C ASN A 94 1.12 19.88 -5.09
N GLN A 95 0.23 18.91 -5.32
CA GLN A 95 -0.91 18.71 -4.44
C GLN A 95 -0.46 18.24 -3.06
N GLU A 96 -1.24 18.57 -2.05
CA GLU A 96 -1.03 18.07 -0.70
C GLU A 96 -1.09 16.53 -0.70
N ARG A 97 -0.10 15.92 -0.08
CA ARG A 97 -0.02 14.45 0.01
C ARG A 97 -0.88 13.95 1.16
N SER A 98 -1.34 12.70 1.04
CA SER A 98 -2.08 12.03 2.12
C SER A 98 -1.24 11.92 3.38
N SER A 99 -1.92 11.79 4.53
CA SER A 99 -1.29 11.44 5.80
C SER A 99 -0.52 10.12 5.69
N SER A 100 0.47 9.97 6.56
CA SER A 100 1.24 8.74 6.72
C SER A 100 0.84 8.02 8.00
N ALA A 101 1.21 6.75 8.11
CA ALA A 101 1.09 5.97 9.33
C ALA A 101 2.45 5.42 9.75
N VAL A 102 2.64 5.24 11.05
CA VAL A 102 3.76 4.46 11.60
C VAL A 102 3.23 3.09 11.96
N ILE A 103 3.83 2.05 11.38
CA ILE A 103 3.39 0.66 11.57
C ILE A 103 4.50 -0.12 12.26
N PHE A 104 4.12 -0.87 13.28
CA PHE A 104 5.00 -1.78 14.00
C PHE A 104 4.51 -3.22 13.80
N TYR A 105 5.39 -4.12 13.42
CA TYR A 105 5.15 -5.56 13.40
C TYR A 105 5.75 -6.17 14.65
N TRP A 106 4.90 -6.57 15.61
CA TRP A 106 5.34 -7.10 16.89
C TRP A 106 5.12 -8.60 16.98
N GLY A 107 6.22 -9.34 17.18
CA GLY A 107 6.16 -10.73 17.61
C GLY A 107 6.04 -10.80 19.14
N VAL A 108 4.85 -11.13 19.65
CA VAL A 108 4.57 -11.14 21.09
C VAL A 108 4.34 -12.58 21.55
N LYS A 109 5.08 -13.00 22.59
CA LYS A 109 4.97 -14.36 23.21
C LYS A 109 3.76 -14.51 24.16
N HIS A 110 2.77 -13.63 24.04
CA HIS A 110 1.60 -13.63 24.91
C HIS A 110 0.30 -13.52 24.12
N SER A 111 -0.74 -14.20 24.57
CA SER A 111 -2.07 -14.12 23.98
C SER A 111 -2.95 -13.19 24.81
N PHE A 112 -3.55 -12.20 24.17
CA PHE A 112 -4.47 -11.24 24.81
C PHE A 112 -5.91 -11.67 24.54
N LYS A 113 -6.57 -12.29 25.52
CA LYS A 113 -7.95 -12.79 25.38
C LYS A 113 -8.97 -11.67 25.18
N GLN A 114 -8.70 -10.50 25.72
CA GLN A 114 -9.57 -9.31 25.67
C GLN A 114 -9.48 -8.54 24.35
N LEU A 115 -8.51 -8.85 23.48
CA LEU A 115 -8.36 -8.23 22.16
C LEU A 115 -8.93 -9.15 21.10
N ASP A 116 -9.47 -8.55 20.04
CA ASP A 116 -10.01 -9.23 18.88
C ASP A 116 -9.14 -8.98 17.63
N LEU A 117 -9.62 -9.39 16.45
CA LEU A 117 -8.94 -9.15 15.17
C LEU A 117 -8.62 -7.66 14.96
N HIS A 118 -9.59 -6.80 15.22
CA HIS A 118 -9.47 -5.35 15.06
C HIS A 118 -9.73 -4.64 16.39
N ASN A 119 -8.76 -3.85 16.83
CA ASN A 119 -8.87 -3.08 18.08
C ASN A 119 -8.47 -1.64 17.81
N ILE A 120 -9.26 -0.68 18.29
CA ILE A 120 -8.98 0.73 18.15
C ILE A 120 -8.98 1.37 19.53
N PHE A 121 -7.89 2.02 19.89
CA PHE A 121 -7.73 2.82 21.09
C PHE A 121 -7.74 4.28 20.69
N PHE A 122 -8.86 4.95 20.90
CA PHE A 122 -9.01 6.34 20.50
C PHE A 122 -8.25 7.31 21.38
N SER A 123 -7.71 8.36 20.77
CA SER A 123 -7.21 9.55 21.46
C SER A 123 -8.32 10.16 22.35
N LYS A 124 -7.94 10.69 23.51
CA LYS A 124 -8.87 11.42 24.39
C LYS A 124 -9.42 12.69 23.74
N ASN A 125 -8.68 13.28 22.82
CA ASN A 125 -9.09 14.49 22.09
C ASN A 125 -8.86 14.34 20.59
N TYR A 126 -9.84 13.78 19.93
CA TYR A 126 -9.80 13.46 18.50
C TYR A 126 -9.60 14.70 17.62
N SER A 127 -10.23 15.84 17.96
CA SER A 127 -10.07 17.09 17.23
C SER A 127 -8.63 17.61 17.29
N LYS A 128 -7.98 17.53 18.47
CA LYS A 128 -6.58 17.91 18.62
C LYS A 128 -5.63 16.99 17.87
N GLU A 129 -5.94 15.70 17.83
CA GLU A 129 -5.18 14.74 17.02
C GLU A 129 -5.23 15.10 15.53
N PHE A 130 -6.42 15.40 15.01
CA PHE A 130 -6.59 15.84 13.62
C PHE A 130 -5.86 17.14 13.31
N GLU A 131 -5.90 18.11 14.22
CA GLU A 131 -5.11 19.33 14.06
C GLU A 131 -3.60 19.04 14.01
N SER A 132 -3.11 18.16 14.86
CA SER A 132 -1.70 17.74 14.87
C SER A 132 -1.32 17.09 13.53
N ILE A 133 -2.12 16.17 13.03
CA ILE A 133 -1.83 15.44 11.80
C ILE A 133 -1.94 16.34 10.56
N PHE A 134 -3.05 17.05 10.40
CA PHE A 134 -3.35 17.74 9.14
C PHE A 134 -2.84 19.17 9.08
N LYS A 135 -2.80 19.88 10.21
CA LYS A 135 -2.33 21.26 10.26
C LYS A 135 -0.85 21.36 10.66
N ASN A 136 -0.47 20.71 11.76
CA ASN A 136 0.88 20.81 12.28
C ASN A 136 1.85 19.80 11.65
N LYS A 137 1.35 18.80 10.94
CA LYS A 137 2.13 17.72 10.29
C LYS A 137 3.02 16.95 11.28
N THR A 138 2.49 16.72 12.50
CA THR A 138 3.18 16.04 13.60
C THR A 138 2.29 14.92 14.15
N ILE A 139 2.92 13.98 14.86
CA ILE A 139 2.19 12.95 15.61
C ILE A 139 1.70 13.59 16.92
N SER A 140 0.44 13.33 17.31
CA SER A 140 -0.10 13.71 18.61
C SER A 140 0.64 12.98 19.74
N THR A 141 0.72 13.59 20.91
CA THR A 141 1.25 12.95 22.13
C THR A 141 0.33 11.85 22.67
N ASP A 142 -0.94 11.87 22.27
CA ASP A 142 -1.95 10.86 22.58
C ASP A 142 -2.62 10.45 21.26
N PRO A 143 -1.96 9.61 20.44
CA PRO A 143 -2.47 9.22 19.14
C PRO A 143 -3.53 8.12 19.25
N THR A 144 -4.46 8.07 18.31
CA THR A 144 -5.29 6.90 18.08
C THR A 144 -4.41 5.74 17.61
N ILE A 145 -4.54 4.59 18.28
CA ILE A 145 -3.77 3.38 18.00
C ILE A 145 -4.72 2.31 17.47
N TYR A 146 -4.39 1.76 16.30
CA TYR A 146 -5.05 0.60 15.74
C TYR A 146 -4.16 -0.64 15.90
N VAL A 147 -4.71 -1.69 16.49
CA VAL A 147 -4.02 -2.99 16.67
C VAL A 147 -4.77 -4.06 15.88
N ASN A 148 -4.07 -4.68 14.95
CA ASN A 148 -4.57 -5.81 14.19
C ASN A 148 -3.90 -7.10 14.64
N ILE A 149 -4.70 -8.15 14.93
CA ILE A 149 -4.20 -9.45 15.40
C ILE A 149 -4.80 -10.52 14.50
N THR A 150 -4.22 -10.71 13.32
CA THR A 150 -4.74 -11.65 12.30
C THR A 150 -4.81 -13.09 12.79
N SER A 151 -3.91 -13.49 13.69
CA SER A 151 -3.90 -14.84 14.29
C SER A 151 -5.12 -15.16 15.17
N LYS A 152 -6.01 -14.20 15.44
CA LYS A 152 -7.30 -14.46 16.09
C LYS A 152 -8.21 -15.27 15.18
N ASP A 153 -8.21 -14.97 13.87
CA ASP A 153 -9.07 -15.64 12.88
C ASP A 153 -8.27 -16.61 11.99
N VAL A 154 -7.00 -16.29 11.73
CA VAL A 154 -6.12 -17.09 10.88
C VAL A 154 -4.96 -17.61 11.74
N LEU A 155 -5.14 -18.77 12.35
CA LEU A 155 -4.20 -19.34 13.34
C LEU A 155 -2.74 -19.47 12.85
N ASN A 156 -2.53 -19.58 11.53
CA ASN A 156 -1.20 -19.72 10.94
C ASN A 156 -0.52 -18.38 10.59
N ASP A 157 -1.16 -17.25 10.84
CA ASP A 157 -0.59 -15.92 10.61
C ASP A 157 0.46 -15.52 11.67
N ALA A 158 0.56 -16.29 12.75
CA ALA A 158 1.62 -16.12 13.74
C ALA A 158 2.38 -17.45 13.94
N PRO A 159 3.70 -17.39 14.21
CA PRO A 159 4.47 -18.58 14.62
C PRO A 159 3.90 -19.17 15.92
N LYS A 160 3.98 -20.49 16.06
CA LYS A 160 3.61 -21.22 17.29
C LYS A 160 4.60 -20.96 18.40
#